data_40a44b193a3adb3097fd966aa642abaf
#
_entry.id   40a44b193a3adb3097fd966aa642abaf
#
_cell.length_a   1.000
_cell.length_b   1.000
_cell.length_c   1.000
_cell.angle_alpha   90.00
_cell.angle_beta   90.00
_cell.angle_gamma   90.00
#
_symmetry.space_group_name_H-M   'P 1'
#
loop_
_entity.id
_entity.type
_entity.pdbx_description
1 polymer ?
#
loop_
_entity_poly.entity_id
_entity_poly.type
_entity_poly.pdbx_seq_one_letter_code
_entity_poly.pdbx_strand_id
1 'polypeptide(L)'
;MTKKNLNNRVPLIGFSGSPWTLLTYMVEGKGSKNFSEVKKLIYNNPELAHSILDKLANTVADYLSAKIEAGCNAVQIFDTWGGILSQKDFEEFSLRYVERIISQIKRKDEPVIFFAKGVHYNLSKLASIGADVLGLDWTMDLGKVRKKVGDKVTLQGNMDPTVLYTNKNYIREETKRILESFGRGNGHVFNLGHGVLPDIDPENVKALVQYVKEESVSFHYRGTETLS
;
A
#
# COMPACT_ATOMS: atom_id res chain seq x y z
N MET A 1 -9.56 20.41 -7.83
CA MET A 1 -9.53 20.28 -9.31
C MET A 1 -9.72 18.82 -9.75
N THR A 2 -8.85 17.89 -9.40
CA THR A 2 -8.93 16.46 -9.79
C THR A 2 -10.28 15.81 -9.46
N LYS A 3 -10.79 15.99 -8.23
CA LYS A 3 -12.10 15.43 -7.82
C LYS A 3 -13.24 15.90 -8.73
N LYS A 4 -13.27 17.19 -9.09
CA LYS A 4 -14.29 17.74 -10.01
C LYS A 4 -14.19 17.12 -11.41
N ASN A 5 -12.96 16.97 -11.94
CA ASN A 5 -12.74 16.39 -13.27
C ASN A 5 -13.09 14.90 -13.35
N LEU A 6 -12.93 14.16 -12.25
CA LEU A 6 -13.33 12.77 -12.17
C LEU A 6 -14.85 12.58 -12.18
N ASN A 7 -15.61 13.59 -11.78
CA ASN A 7 -17.09 13.57 -11.75
C ASN A 7 -17.65 12.27 -11.09
N ASN A 8 -17.03 11.84 -10.00
CA ASN A 8 -17.35 10.63 -9.24
C ASN A 8 -17.32 9.30 -10.06
N ARG A 9 -16.73 9.28 -11.25
CA ARG A 9 -16.61 8.06 -12.07
C ARG A 9 -15.75 6.98 -11.40
N VAL A 10 -14.76 7.41 -10.63
CA VAL A 10 -13.87 6.54 -9.85
C VAL A 10 -13.52 7.21 -8.52
N PRO A 11 -13.23 6.43 -7.47
CA PRO A 11 -12.75 6.98 -6.20
C PRO A 11 -11.37 7.62 -6.37
N LEU A 12 -11.12 8.65 -5.58
CA LEU A 12 -9.83 9.35 -5.53
C LEU A 12 -9.08 8.95 -4.25
N ILE A 13 -7.89 8.40 -4.41
CA ILE A 13 -7.00 8.06 -3.30
C ILE A 13 -5.96 9.17 -3.14
N GLY A 14 -5.95 9.83 -1.97
CA GLY A 14 -4.88 10.73 -1.56
C GLY A 14 -3.70 9.91 -1.02
N PHE A 15 -2.46 10.41 -1.13
CA PHE A 15 -1.34 9.64 -0.59
C PHE A 15 -0.22 10.53 -0.04
N SER A 16 0.65 9.93 0.78
CA SER A 16 1.93 10.48 1.23
C SER A 16 2.94 9.36 1.41
N GLY A 17 4.23 9.72 1.41
CA GLY A 17 5.26 8.83 1.94
C GLY A 17 5.12 8.67 3.45
N SER A 18 5.60 7.54 4.00
CA SER A 18 5.80 7.39 5.44
C SER A 18 6.89 8.35 5.95
N PRO A 19 6.93 8.69 7.25
CA PRO A 19 8.00 9.51 7.80
C PRO A 19 9.40 8.95 7.51
N TRP A 20 9.58 7.63 7.59
CA TRP A 20 10.83 6.97 7.24
C TRP A 20 11.21 7.18 5.77
N THR A 21 10.28 6.90 4.86
CA THR A 21 10.51 7.10 3.42
C THR A 21 10.85 8.57 3.09
N LEU A 22 10.17 9.53 3.73
CA LEU A 22 10.47 10.95 3.55
C LEU A 22 11.85 11.31 4.12
N LEU A 23 12.18 10.82 5.31
CA LEU A 23 13.50 11.02 5.92
C LEU A 23 14.61 10.47 5.03
N THR A 24 14.42 9.28 4.43
CA THR A 24 15.42 8.71 3.52
C THR A 24 15.71 9.64 2.34
N TYR A 25 14.67 10.20 1.71
CA TYR A 25 14.85 11.15 0.60
C TYR A 25 15.51 12.46 1.05
N MET A 26 15.16 12.96 2.23
CA MET A 26 15.73 14.21 2.76
C MET A 26 17.24 14.06 3.05
N VAL A 27 17.65 12.91 3.58
CA VAL A 27 19.05 12.66 3.99
C VAL A 27 19.92 12.22 2.82
N GLU A 28 19.42 11.31 1.97
CA GLU A 28 20.18 10.80 0.82
C GLU A 28 20.18 11.75 -0.36
N GLY A 29 19.23 12.69 -0.44
CA GLY A 29 19.07 13.65 -1.55
C GLY A 29 18.64 13.02 -2.88
N LYS A 30 18.73 11.71 -3.02
CA LYS A 30 18.36 10.90 -4.20
C LYS A 30 18.17 9.44 -3.80
N GLY A 31 17.79 8.60 -4.76
CA GLY A 31 17.78 7.14 -4.53
C GLY A 31 19.22 6.64 -4.22
N SER A 32 19.34 5.78 -3.23
CA SER A 32 20.60 5.18 -2.79
C SER A 32 20.51 3.65 -2.87
N LYS A 33 21.63 2.98 -3.17
CA LYS A 33 21.67 1.51 -3.13
C LYS A 33 21.64 0.97 -1.69
N ASN A 34 22.32 1.65 -0.79
CA ASN A 34 22.60 1.16 0.57
C ASN A 34 21.92 2.01 1.66
N PHE A 35 21.43 3.20 1.33
CA PHE A 35 20.83 4.14 2.28
C PHE A 35 21.74 4.38 3.50
N SER A 36 23.06 4.54 3.22
CA SER A 36 24.09 4.58 4.26
C SER A 36 24.00 5.83 5.12
N GLU A 37 23.65 6.97 4.55
CA GLU A 37 23.63 8.24 5.29
C GLU A 37 22.45 8.28 6.28
N VAL A 38 21.26 7.87 5.85
CA VAL A 38 20.10 7.80 6.76
C VAL A 38 20.30 6.72 7.82
N LYS A 39 20.96 5.59 7.50
CA LYS A 39 21.30 4.56 8.49
C LYS A 39 22.34 5.04 9.49
N LYS A 40 23.37 5.78 9.05
CA LYS A 40 24.30 6.45 9.97
C LYS A 40 23.57 7.40 10.92
N LEU A 41 22.59 8.15 10.42
CA LEU A 41 21.80 9.06 11.25
C LEU A 41 21.09 8.31 12.38
N ILE A 42 20.33 7.24 12.06
CA ILE A 42 19.58 6.50 13.08
C ILE A 42 20.47 5.76 14.06
N TYR A 43 21.68 5.34 13.66
CA TYR A 43 22.60 4.62 14.54
C TYR A 43 23.48 5.55 15.40
N ASN A 44 23.93 6.69 14.85
CA ASN A 44 24.83 7.59 15.55
C ASN A 44 24.10 8.69 16.32
N ASN A 45 22.91 9.08 15.88
CA ASN A 45 22.13 10.14 16.51
C ASN A 45 20.62 9.83 16.45
N PRO A 46 20.17 8.77 17.16
CA PRO A 46 18.75 8.35 17.14
C PRO A 46 17.81 9.44 17.65
N GLU A 47 18.21 10.25 18.61
CA GLU A 47 17.40 11.35 19.14
C GLU A 47 17.06 12.39 18.06
N LEU A 48 18.05 12.79 17.25
CA LEU A 48 17.83 13.68 16.12
C LEU A 48 16.90 13.04 15.08
N ALA A 49 17.12 11.75 14.75
CA ALA A 49 16.27 11.01 13.84
C ALA A 49 14.81 10.99 14.34
N HIS A 50 14.60 10.68 15.61
CA HIS A 50 13.28 10.70 16.23
C HIS A 50 12.62 12.09 16.17
N SER A 51 13.38 13.15 16.48
CA SER A 51 12.88 14.53 16.41
C SER A 51 12.38 14.91 15.00
N ILE A 52 13.11 14.47 13.95
CA ILE A 52 12.71 14.73 12.56
C ILE A 52 11.49 13.87 12.20
N LEU A 53 11.49 12.57 12.53
CA LEU A 53 10.39 11.65 12.27
C LEU A 53 9.09 12.09 12.96
N ASP A 54 9.16 12.63 14.17
CA ASP A 54 8.01 13.20 14.88
C ASP A 54 7.39 14.39 14.12
N LYS A 55 8.21 15.30 13.62
CA LYS A 55 7.74 16.44 12.81
C LYS A 55 7.11 15.95 11.51
N LEU A 56 7.75 14.99 10.84
CA LEU A 56 7.22 14.41 9.61
C LEU A 56 5.90 13.68 9.86
N ALA A 57 5.76 12.94 10.95
CA ALA A 57 4.53 12.25 11.29
C ALA A 57 3.35 13.22 11.49
N ASN A 58 3.57 14.31 12.22
CA ASN A 58 2.54 15.34 12.40
C ASN A 58 2.17 15.99 11.06
N THR A 59 3.18 16.36 10.25
CA THR A 59 2.96 16.97 8.93
C THR A 59 2.18 16.02 7.99
N VAL A 60 2.51 14.75 7.98
CA VAL A 60 1.83 13.74 7.14
C VAL A 60 0.38 13.53 7.61
N ALA A 61 0.14 13.48 8.92
CA ALA A 61 -1.21 13.35 9.47
C ALA A 61 -2.10 14.55 9.07
N ASP A 62 -1.60 15.76 9.20
CA ASP A 62 -2.31 16.98 8.78
C ASP A 62 -2.53 16.99 7.27
N TYR A 63 -1.52 16.63 6.49
CA TYR A 63 -1.60 16.58 5.03
C TYR A 63 -2.63 15.56 4.52
N LEU A 64 -2.67 14.37 5.10
CA LEU A 64 -3.66 13.35 4.73
C LEU A 64 -5.06 13.73 5.18
N SER A 65 -5.21 14.38 6.35
CA SER A 65 -6.48 14.94 6.81
C SER A 65 -7.00 16.00 5.85
N ALA A 66 -6.14 16.91 5.39
CA ALA A 66 -6.51 17.93 4.39
C ALA A 66 -6.90 17.32 3.04
N LYS A 67 -6.29 16.18 2.63
CA LYS A 67 -6.71 15.45 1.41
C LYS A 67 -8.11 14.86 1.55
N ILE A 68 -8.45 14.33 2.71
CA ILE A 68 -9.81 13.84 3.01
C ILE A 68 -10.80 15.00 2.94
N GLU A 69 -10.50 16.11 3.60
CA GLU A 69 -11.33 17.33 3.57
C GLU A 69 -11.51 17.86 2.14
N ALA A 70 -10.46 17.78 1.30
CA ALA A 70 -10.51 18.12 -0.12
C ALA A 70 -11.31 17.13 -0.98
N GLY A 71 -11.84 16.05 -0.39
CA GLY A 71 -12.73 15.08 -1.02
C GLY A 71 -12.07 13.81 -1.55
N CYS A 72 -10.89 13.43 -1.07
CA CYS A 72 -10.37 12.08 -1.31
C CYS A 72 -11.28 11.04 -0.66
N ASN A 73 -11.46 9.90 -1.33
CA ASN A 73 -12.33 8.81 -0.86
C ASN A 73 -11.57 7.82 0.03
N ALA A 74 -10.25 7.83 -0.05
CA ALA A 74 -9.32 7.05 0.77
C ALA A 74 -7.98 7.77 0.84
N VAL A 75 -7.13 7.39 1.78
CA VAL A 75 -5.74 7.85 1.84
C VAL A 75 -4.79 6.68 1.97
N GLN A 76 -3.59 6.83 1.42
CA GLN A 76 -2.55 5.81 1.43
C GLN A 76 -1.23 6.35 1.94
N ILE A 77 -0.58 5.58 2.83
CA ILE A 77 0.77 5.82 3.33
C ILE A 77 1.70 4.83 2.66
N PHE A 78 2.70 5.34 1.91
CA PHE A 78 3.71 4.52 1.25
C PHE A 78 4.99 4.45 2.05
N ASP A 79 5.36 3.28 2.54
CA ASP A 79 6.68 3.01 3.09
C ASP A 79 7.54 2.21 2.11
N THR A 80 7.96 2.90 1.06
CA THR A 80 8.75 2.33 -0.04
C THR A 80 10.07 1.74 0.43
N TRP A 81 10.64 2.28 1.50
CA TRP A 81 11.94 1.92 2.01
C TRP A 81 11.91 1.22 3.38
N GLY A 82 10.74 0.78 3.83
CA GLY A 82 10.61 0.01 5.08
C GLY A 82 11.45 -1.27 5.09
N GLY A 83 11.49 -1.98 3.97
CA GLY A 83 12.21 -3.25 3.84
C GLY A 83 13.75 -3.18 3.85
N ILE A 84 14.34 -1.98 3.82
CA ILE A 84 15.80 -1.83 3.99
C ILE A 84 16.24 -1.84 5.46
N LEU A 85 15.29 -1.74 6.37
CA LEU A 85 15.51 -1.78 7.82
C LEU A 85 15.47 -3.21 8.34
N SER A 86 16.21 -3.46 9.42
CA SER A 86 15.98 -4.65 10.24
C SER A 86 14.57 -4.61 10.84
N GLN A 87 14.05 -5.74 11.30
CA GLN A 87 12.74 -5.76 11.96
C GLN A 87 12.68 -4.77 13.14
N LYS A 88 13.71 -4.76 13.99
CA LYS A 88 13.80 -3.84 15.13
C LYS A 88 13.77 -2.39 14.68
N ASP A 89 14.61 -2.03 13.71
CA ASP A 89 14.71 -0.65 13.24
C ASP A 89 13.45 -0.21 12.50
N PHE A 90 12.79 -1.12 11.77
CA PHE A 90 11.50 -0.84 11.13
C PHE A 90 10.42 -0.52 12.17
N GLU A 91 10.34 -1.29 13.25
CA GLU A 91 9.38 -1.03 14.32
C GLU A 91 9.67 0.31 15.01
N GLU A 92 10.95 0.64 15.22
CA GLU A 92 11.39 1.85 15.93
C GLU A 92 11.32 3.12 15.08
N PHE A 93 11.85 3.08 13.84
CA PHE A 93 12.04 4.28 13.02
C PHE A 93 10.98 4.44 11.90
N SER A 94 10.14 3.45 11.65
CA SER A 94 9.04 3.56 10.69
C SER A 94 7.68 3.29 11.31
N LEU A 95 7.42 2.07 11.75
CA LEU A 95 6.06 1.59 12.08
C LEU A 95 5.39 2.43 13.18
N ARG A 96 6.09 2.75 14.27
CA ARG A 96 5.54 3.59 15.36
C ARG A 96 5.04 4.95 14.87
N TYR A 97 5.68 5.52 13.85
CA TYR A 97 5.26 6.81 13.27
C TYR A 97 4.07 6.66 12.34
N VAL A 98 3.97 5.52 11.64
CA VAL A 98 2.79 5.17 10.84
C VAL A 98 1.58 4.97 11.75
N GLU A 99 1.72 4.21 12.84
CA GLU A 99 0.66 4.04 13.86
C GLU A 99 0.19 5.39 14.40
N ARG A 100 1.13 6.29 14.71
CA ARG A 100 0.81 7.65 15.16
C ARG A 100 0.04 8.44 14.10
N ILE A 101 0.46 8.42 12.84
CA ILE A 101 -0.26 9.09 11.74
C ILE A 101 -1.69 8.56 11.67
N ILE A 102 -1.87 7.24 11.64
CA ILE A 102 -3.18 6.61 11.52
C ILE A 102 -4.10 7.05 12.67
N SER A 103 -3.58 7.14 13.90
CA SER A 103 -4.34 7.60 15.06
C SER A 103 -4.71 9.08 15.05
N GLN A 104 -3.99 9.92 14.28
CA GLN A 104 -4.17 11.37 14.21
C GLN A 104 -4.94 11.85 12.98
N ILE A 105 -5.06 11.02 11.92
CA ILE A 105 -5.81 11.40 10.72
C ILE A 105 -7.27 11.70 11.08
N LYS A 106 -7.72 12.90 10.71
CA LYS A 106 -9.11 13.33 10.86
C LYS A 106 -9.92 12.75 9.71
N ARG A 107 -10.64 11.68 9.96
CA ARG A 107 -11.49 10.97 9.00
C ARG A 107 -12.83 10.59 9.60
N LYS A 108 -13.81 10.29 8.76
CA LYS A 108 -15.08 9.65 9.14
C LYS A 108 -15.02 8.17 8.75
N ASP A 109 -15.36 7.88 7.50
CA ASP A 109 -15.41 6.52 6.95
C ASP A 109 -14.34 6.27 5.87
N GLU A 110 -13.49 7.28 5.60
CA GLU A 110 -12.45 7.16 4.58
C GLU A 110 -11.39 6.15 5.01
N PRO A 111 -11.17 5.05 4.25
CA PRO A 111 -10.19 4.04 4.63
C PRO A 111 -8.77 4.56 4.50
N VAL A 112 -7.92 4.10 5.43
CA VAL A 112 -6.48 4.30 5.41
C VAL A 112 -5.80 3.04 4.91
N ILE A 113 -5.00 3.18 3.86
CA ILE A 113 -4.20 2.13 3.26
C ILE A 113 -2.76 2.30 3.72
N PHE A 114 -2.15 1.24 4.23
CA PHE A 114 -0.72 1.23 4.52
C PHE A 114 0.00 0.23 3.62
N PHE A 115 1.05 0.67 2.96
CA PHE A 115 1.92 -0.14 2.11
C PHE A 115 3.36 -0.07 2.59
N ALA A 116 3.97 -1.21 2.89
CA ALA A 116 5.40 -1.32 3.26
C ALA A 116 6.09 -2.35 2.37
N LYS A 117 6.96 -1.89 1.47
CA LYS A 117 7.68 -2.77 0.55
C LYS A 117 8.73 -3.61 1.27
N GLY A 118 8.74 -4.90 1.00
CA GLY A 118 9.75 -5.83 1.53
C GLY A 118 9.60 -6.17 3.03
N VAL A 119 8.48 -5.78 3.65
CA VAL A 119 8.23 -6.05 5.08
C VAL A 119 7.35 -7.28 5.24
N HIS A 120 7.97 -8.47 5.30
CA HIS A 120 7.25 -9.76 5.32
C HIS A 120 7.19 -10.41 6.71
N TYR A 121 8.02 -9.96 7.62
CA TYR A 121 8.31 -10.64 8.88
C TYR A 121 7.26 -10.36 9.97
N ASN A 122 6.46 -9.32 9.86
CA ASN A 122 5.55 -8.91 10.94
C ASN A 122 4.11 -8.61 10.47
N LEU A 123 3.56 -9.45 9.57
CA LEU A 123 2.24 -9.25 8.98
C LEU A 123 1.11 -9.14 10.02
N SER A 124 1.19 -9.91 11.10
CA SER A 124 0.16 -9.85 12.16
C SER A 124 0.16 -8.49 12.88
N LYS A 125 1.33 -7.89 13.10
CA LYS A 125 1.44 -6.55 13.67
C LYS A 125 0.98 -5.50 12.66
N LEU A 126 1.38 -5.62 11.39
CA LEU A 126 0.92 -4.71 10.34
C LEU A 126 -0.60 -4.70 10.19
N ALA A 127 -1.26 -5.86 10.36
CA ALA A 127 -2.72 -5.97 10.34
C ALA A 127 -3.42 -5.40 11.59
N SER A 128 -2.69 -4.96 12.60
CA SER A 128 -3.22 -4.42 13.86
C SER A 128 -2.88 -2.96 14.14
N ILE A 129 -2.22 -2.27 13.20
CA ILE A 129 -1.81 -0.87 13.38
C ILE A 129 -2.94 0.15 13.23
N GLY A 130 -4.16 -0.29 12.96
CA GLY A 130 -5.32 0.57 12.75
C GLY A 130 -5.53 1.02 11.28
N ALA A 131 -4.73 0.52 10.33
CA ALA A 131 -5.03 0.66 8.91
C ALA A 131 -6.19 -0.25 8.52
N ASP A 132 -7.06 0.23 7.61
CA ASP A 132 -8.20 -0.55 7.09
C ASP A 132 -7.76 -1.50 5.97
N VAL A 133 -6.69 -1.13 5.27
CA VAL A 133 -6.16 -1.86 4.12
C VAL A 133 -4.64 -2.00 4.24
N LEU A 134 -4.16 -3.21 4.05
CA LEU A 134 -2.72 -3.51 3.97
C LEU A 134 -2.32 -3.74 2.52
N GLY A 135 -1.52 -2.85 1.96
CA GLY A 135 -0.92 -2.98 0.64
C GLY A 135 0.28 -3.92 0.66
N LEU A 136 0.34 -4.83 -0.29
CA LEU A 136 1.34 -5.88 -0.40
C LEU A 136 2.12 -5.75 -1.71
N ASP A 137 3.43 -5.96 -1.65
CA ASP A 137 4.24 -6.09 -2.84
C ASP A 137 4.15 -7.53 -3.43
N TRP A 138 4.68 -7.70 -4.63
CA TRP A 138 4.58 -8.95 -5.41
C TRP A 138 5.41 -10.11 -4.85
N THR A 139 6.26 -9.88 -3.87
CA THR A 139 7.11 -10.92 -3.28
C THR A 139 6.38 -11.76 -2.24
N MET A 140 5.13 -11.38 -1.92
CA MET A 140 4.26 -12.12 -1.01
C MET A 140 3.16 -12.90 -1.75
N ASP A 141 2.81 -14.06 -1.23
CA ASP A 141 1.64 -14.81 -1.65
C ASP A 141 0.39 -14.32 -0.91
N LEU A 142 -0.58 -13.78 -1.64
CA LEU A 142 -1.81 -13.20 -1.06
C LEU A 142 -2.60 -14.19 -0.21
N GLY A 143 -2.73 -15.44 -0.67
CA GLY A 143 -3.47 -16.46 0.07
C GLY A 143 -2.80 -16.84 1.39
N LYS A 144 -1.46 -16.87 1.42
CA LYS A 144 -0.71 -17.08 2.67
C LYS A 144 -0.86 -15.91 3.63
N VAL A 145 -0.81 -14.67 3.10
CA VAL A 145 -1.02 -13.48 3.92
C VAL A 145 -2.43 -13.48 4.48
N ARG A 146 -3.47 -13.71 3.66
CA ARG A 146 -4.86 -13.80 4.10
C ARG A 146 -5.06 -14.81 5.22
N LYS A 147 -4.50 -16.02 5.08
CA LYS A 147 -4.55 -17.05 6.15
C LYS A 147 -3.92 -16.58 7.46
N LYS A 148 -2.87 -15.75 7.37
CA LYS A 148 -2.14 -15.27 8.56
C LYS A 148 -2.83 -14.10 9.25
N VAL A 149 -3.40 -13.17 8.49
CA VAL A 149 -4.03 -11.96 9.06
C VAL A 149 -5.53 -12.11 9.27
N GLY A 150 -6.16 -13.09 8.60
CA GLY A 150 -7.60 -13.30 8.66
C GLY A 150 -8.38 -12.11 8.05
N ASP A 151 -9.58 -11.89 8.57
CA ASP A 151 -10.46 -10.80 8.12
C ASP A 151 -10.22 -9.49 8.90
N LYS A 152 -9.06 -9.35 9.57
CA LYS A 152 -8.71 -8.16 10.36
C LYS A 152 -8.50 -6.92 9.50
N VAL A 153 -8.07 -7.10 8.26
CA VAL A 153 -7.71 -6.02 7.34
C VAL A 153 -7.95 -6.45 5.90
N THR A 154 -8.41 -5.52 5.08
CA THR A 154 -8.48 -5.72 3.62
C THR A 154 -7.06 -5.78 3.04
N LEU A 155 -6.82 -6.67 2.08
CA LEU A 155 -5.54 -6.79 1.37
C LEU A 155 -5.61 -6.10 0.02
N GLN A 156 -4.60 -5.27 -0.29
CA GLN A 156 -4.46 -4.61 -1.59
C GLN A 156 -3.19 -5.11 -2.28
N GLY A 157 -3.31 -5.56 -3.51
CA GLY A 157 -2.16 -6.00 -4.32
C GLY A 157 -2.52 -7.19 -5.20
N ASN A 158 -1.54 -7.89 -5.72
CA ASN A 158 -0.09 -7.62 -5.60
C ASN A 158 0.67 -8.10 -6.85
N MET A 159 0.14 -7.81 -8.05
CA MET A 159 0.82 -8.20 -9.28
C MET A 159 2.18 -7.49 -9.42
N ASP A 160 3.21 -8.21 -9.84
CA ASP A 160 4.49 -7.60 -10.23
C ASP A 160 4.25 -6.64 -11.41
N PRO A 161 4.62 -5.34 -11.29
CA PRO A 161 4.46 -4.41 -12.40
C PRO A 161 5.14 -4.84 -13.69
N THR A 162 6.20 -5.63 -13.61
CA THR A 162 6.94 -6.12 -14.79
C THR A 162 6.15 -7.13 -15.62
N VAL A 163 5.11 -7.74 -15.08
CA VAL A 163 4.15 -8.56 -15.83
C VAL A 163 3.53 -7.77 -16.99
N LEU A 164 3.37 -6.46 -16.82
CA LEU A 164 2.81 -5.58 -17.85
C LEU A 164 3.73 -5.36 -19.06
N TYR A 165 4.98 -5.84 -19.04
CA TYR A 165 5.83 -5.93 -20.24
C TYR A 165 5.55 -7.16 -21.10
N THR A 166 4.76 -8.10 -20.61
CA THR A 166 4.47 -9.37 -21.29
C THR A 166 3.27 -9.24 -22.24
N ASN A 167 2.92 -10.33 -22.92
CA ASN A 167 1.73 -10.38 -23.77
C ASN A 167 0.43 -10.44 -22.93
N LYS A 168 -0.69 -10.10 -23.57
CA LYS A 168 -2.00 -10.01 -22.93
C LYS A 168 -2.49 -11.35 -22.33
N ASN A 169 -2.11 -12.49 -22.93
CA ASN A 169 -2.47 -13.80 -22.41
C ASN A 169 -1.81 -14.04 -21.03
N TYR A 170 -0.52 -13.77 -20.92
CA TYR A 170 0.20 -13.92 -19.65
C TYR A 170 -0.32 -12.96 -18.57
N ILE A 171 -0.66 -11.71 -18.95
CA ILE A 171 -1.30 -10.75 -18.01
C ILE A 171 -2.61 -11.33 -17.48
N ARG A 172 -3.42 -11.97 -18.34
CA ARG A 172 -4.68 -12.59 -17.92
C ARG A 172 -4.47 -13.79 -17.01
N GLU A 173 -3.53 -14.66 -17.35
CA GLU A 173 -3.17 -15.83 -16.53
C GLU A 173 -2.69 -15.41 -15.13
N GLU A 174 -1.82 -14.41 -15.06
CA GLU A 174 -1.32 -13.90 -13.79
C GLU A 174 -2.42 -13.20 -12.97
N THR A 175 -3.34 -12.50 -13.63
CA THR A 175 -4.54 -11.95 -12.98
C THR A 175 -5.36 -13.04 -12.31
N LYS A 176 -5.64 -14.13 -13.03
CA LYS A 176 -6.36 -15.30 -12.47
C LYS A 176 -5.61 -15.90 -11.29
N ARG A 177 -4.31 -16.15 -11.43
CA ARG A 177 -3.48 -16.72 -10.38
C ARG A 177 -3.55 -15.91 -9.08
N ILE A 178 -3.53 -14.56 -9.17
CA ILE A 178 -3.61 -13.69 -8.00
C ILE A 178 -5.01 -13.75 -7.36
N LEU A 179 -6.07 -13.72 -8.18
CA LEU A 179 -7.44 -13.85 -7.69
C LEU A 179 -7.68 -15.23 -7.03
N GLU A 180 -7.16 -16.30 -7.63
CA GLU A 180 -7.22 -17.66 -7.08
C GLU A 180 -6.44 -17.78 -5.77
N SER A 181 -5.25 -17.17 -5.70
CA SER A 181 -4.43 -17.14 -4.47
C SER A 181 -5.17 -16.47 -3.32
N PHE A 182 -5.82 -15.33 -3.56
CA PHE A 182 -6.66 -14.69 -2.56
C PHE A 182 -7.87 -15.57 -2.21
N GLY A 183 -8.50 -16.16 -3.22
CA GLY A 183 -9.67 -17.03 -3.07
C GLY A 183 -10.98 -16.25 -3.00
N ARG A 184 -12.09 -16.97 -2.65
CA ARG A 184 -13.42 -16.38 -2.60
C ARG A 184 -13.64 -15.52 -1.37
N GLY A 185 -14.47 -14.49 -1.52
CA GLY A 185 -14.94 -13.62 -0.43
C GLY A 185 -14.53 -12.16 -0.61
N ASN A 186 -14.81 -11.37 0.41
CA ASN A 186 -14.52 -9.93 0.43
C ASN A 186 -13.13 -9.64 0.98
N GLY A 187 -12.70 -8.38 0.86
CA GLY A 187 -11.46 -7.88 1.47
C GLY A 187 -10.24 -7.95 0.54
N HIS A 188 -10.44 -7.95 -0.79
CA HIS A 188 -9.37 -7.80 -1.78
C HIS A 188 -9.57 -6.56 -2.66
N VAL A 189 -8.55 -5.73 -2.73
CA VAL A 189 -8.40 -4.67 -3.73
C VAL A 189 -7.30 -5.07 -4.67
N PHE A 190 -7.65 -5.51 -5.89
CA PHE A 190 -6.61 -5.86 -6.87
C PHE A 190 -5.79 -4.64 -7.24
N ASN A 191 -4.49 -4.75 -7.15
CA ASN A 191 -3.53 -3.70 -7.49
C ASN A 191 -2.20 -4.31 -7.94
N LEU A 192 -1.35 -3.50 -8.55
CA LEU A 192 0.07 -3.84 -8.70
C LEU A 192 0.76 -3.79 -7.33
N GLY A 193 1.80 -4.60 -7.17
CA GLY A 193 2.63 -4.61 -5.95
C GLY A 193 3.57 -3.40 -5.84
N HIS A 194 3.59 -2.51 -6.83
CA HIS A 194 4.30 -1.22 -6.85
C HIS A 194 3.72 -0.33 -7.96
N GLY A 195 4.26 0.88 -8.11
CA GLY A 195 3.85 1.79 -9.19
C GLY A 195 4.13 1.24 -10.59
N VAL A 196 3.30 1.63 -11.57
CA VAL A 196 3.52 1.37 -13.00
C VAL A 196 4.83 2.00 -13.44
N LEU A 197 5.65 1.27 -14.21
CA LEU A 197 6.88 1.79 -14.78
C LEU A 197 6.58 2.70 -15.97
N PRO A 198 7.39 3.76 -16.19
CA PRO A 198 7.05 4.82 -17.15
C PRO A 198 6.94 4.37 -18.62
N ASP A 199 7.59 3.29 -18.98
CA ASP A 199 7.70 2.73 -20.33
C ASP A 199 6.75 1.55 -20.60
N ILE A 200 5.87 1.23 -19.64
CA ILE A 200 4.82 0.22 -19.82
C ILE A 200 3.76 0.74 -20.80
N ASP A 201 3.41 -0.10 -21.80
CA ASP A 201 2.34 0.19 -22.75
C ASP A 201 0.99 0.39 -22.02
N PRO A 202 0.33 1.56 -22.18
CA PRO A 202 -0.98 1.81 -21.61
C PRO A 202 -2.06 0.80 -22.00
N GLU A 203 -1.93 0.16 -23.18
CA GLU A 203 -2.88 -0.87 -23.63
C GLU A 203 -2.78 -2.16 -22.78
N ASN A 204 -1.61 -2.46 -22.22
CA ASN A 204 -1.46 -3.57 -21.29
C ASN A 204 -2.09 -3.24 -19.91
N VAL A 205 -2.03 -1.98 -19.48
CA VAL A 205 -2.73 -1.53 -18.26
C VAL A 205 -4.24 -1.61 -18.46
N LYS A 206 -4.77 -1.20 -19.62
CA LYS A 206 -6.19 -1.33 -19.96
C LYS A 206 -6.63 -2.80 -19.97
N ALA A 207 -5.83 -3.67 -20.59
CA ALA A 207 -6.09 -5.10 -20.62
C ALA A 207 -6.14 -5.69 -19.21
N LEU A 208 -5.20 -5.34 -18.34
CA LEU A 208 -5.22 -5.73 -16.93
C LEU A 208 -6.53 -5.35 -16.25
N VAL A 209 -6.95 -4.08 -16.36
CA VAL A 209 -8.19 -3.59 -15.74
C VAL A 209 -9.41 -4.37 -16.25
N GLN A 210 -9.44 -4.66 -17.54
CA GLN A 210 -10.52 -5.46 -18.15
C GLN A 210 -10.50 -6.89 -17.60
N TYR A 211 -9.35 -7.56 -17.56
CA TYR A 211 -9.24 -8.92 -17.07
C TYR A 211 -9.59 -9.04 -15.59
N VAL A 212 -9.17 -8.09 -14.75
CA VAL A 212 -9.60 -8.06 -13.35
C VAL A 212 -11.12 -8.01 -13.24
N LYS A 213 -11.80 -7.17 -14.03
CA LYS A 213 -13.27 -7.08 -14.03
C LYS A 213 -13.95 -8.38 -14.49
N GLU A 214 -13.43 -9.01 -15.54
CA GLU A 214 -13.97 -10.25 -16.08
C GLU A 214 -13.78 -11.43 -15.14
N GLU A 215 -12.55 -11.63 -14.69
CA GLU A 215 -12.16 -12.80 -13.89
C GLU A 215 -12.64 -12.72 -12.44
N SER A 216 -12.73 -11.50 -11.85
CA SER A 216 -13.15 -11.35 -10.46
C SER A 216 -14.60 -11.75 -10.20
N VAL A 217 -15.46 -11.71 -11.20
CA VAL A 217 -16.89 -12.09 -11.07
C VAL A 217 -17.04 -13.51 -10.50
N SER A 218 -16.19 -14.45 -10.93
CA SER A 218 -16.24 -15.84 -10.46
C SER A 218 -15.76 -16.01 -9.00
N PHE A 219 -15.03 -15.03 -8.44
CA PHE A 219 -14.47 -15.08 -7.09
C PHE A 219 -15.26 -14.26 -6.08
N HIS A 220 -15.93 -13.19 -6.52
CA HIS A 220 -16.57 -12.23 -5.61
C HIS A 220 -18.10 -12.24 -5.65
N TYR A 221 -18.70 -12.77 -6.71
CA TYR A 221 -20.17 -12.80 -6.90
C TYR A 221 -20.77 -14.19 -6.69
N ARG A 222 -20.77 -14.72 -5.47
CA ARG A 222 -21.75 -15.73 -5.02
C ARG A 222 -22.10 -15.52 -3.55
N GLY A 223 -22.77 -14.42 -3.27
CA GLY A 223 -23.35 -14.10 -1.97
C GLY A 223 -24.86 -13.93 -1.99
N THR A 224 -25.55 -14.49 -3.00
CA THR A 224 -27.02 -14.60 -3.02
C THR A 224 -27.43 -15.95 -3.58
N GLU A 225 -26.98 -17.04 -2.96
CA GLU A 225 -27.81 -18.23 -2.94
C GLU A 225 -28.76 -18.05 -1.77
N THR A 226 -29.99 -17.58 -2.11
CA THR A 226 -31.17 -17.65 -1.30
C THR A 226 -31.24 -18.99 -0.59
N LEU A 227 -31.25 -18.92 0.74
CA LEU A 227 -31.79 -20.00 1.55
C LEU A 227 -33.25 -20.20 1.15
N SER A 228 -33.52 -21.22 0.36
CA SER A 228 -34.82 -21.82 0.17
C SER A 228 -34.98 -22.94 1.20
#